data_601136f00fbeec63aea70cbfc5327b2b
#
_entry.id   601136f00fbeec63aea70cbfc5327b2b
#
_cell.length_a   1.000
_cell.length_b   1.000
_cell.length_c   1.000
_cell.angle_alpha   90.00
_cell.angle_beta   90.00
_cell.angle_gamma   90.00
#
_symmetry.space_group_name_H-M   'P 1'
#
loop_
_entity.id
_entity.type
_entity.pdbx_description
1 polymer ?
#
loop_
_entity_poly.entity_id
_entity_poly.type
_entity_poly.pdbx_seq_one_letter_code
_entity_poly.pdbx_strand_id
1 'polypeptide(L)'
;MRFATLTLLAAILMPTRLVPASLAQNPSPGRDNPNTYAQADTTRIVQEVRKHLLSLPDYGVFDSLSFGIRGRTIVLYGFASRPVLKDEAQRAVKSISGVESVDNQIKVLPDSPDDDRIRVAVYRRIYGQPALRKYTSGPLGFGGFPSIAREAGGITADPPIGYHAIHIIVDNGHVTLKGVVDSESDATIAYVQANSTPGVFSVDNDLNVPNELGRIK
;
A
#
# COMPACT_ATOMS: atom_id res chain seq x y z
N MET A 1 -22.68 26.13 84.36
CA MET A 1 -21.32 26.53 84.73
C MET A 1 -20.50 26.67 83.45
N ARG A 2 -20.06 27.88 83.23
CA ARG A 2 -19.31 28.28 82.06
C ARG A 2 -17.81 27.97 82.21
N PHE A 3 -17.17 27.39 81.28
CA PHE A 3 -15.72 27.58 81.06
C PHE A 3 -15.43 27.74 79.59
N ALA A 4 -15.01 28.98 79.29
CA ALA A 4 -14.44 29.35 78.01
C ALA A 4 -12.98 28.92 77.98
N THR A 5 -12.55 28.26 76.99
CA THR A 5 -11.13 28.04 76.71
C THR A 5 -10.75 28.76 75.37
N LEU A 6 -9.90 29.71 75.54
CA LEU A 6 -9.27 30.56 74.54
C LEU A 6 -8.21 29.72 73.82
N THR A 7 -8.31 29.51 72.52
CA THR A 7 -7.26 28.83 71.72
C THR A 7 -6.55 29.86 70.87
N LEU A 8 -5.27 29.92 71.08
CA LEU A 8 -4.28 30.81 70.47
C LEU A 8 -4.03 30.45 69.01
N LEU A 9 -4.20 31.41 68.11
CA LEU A 9 -3.93 31.23 66.68
C LEU A 9 -2.44 31.45 66.46
N ALA A 10 -1.69 30.39 66.19
CA ALA A 10 -0.28 30.48 65.76
C ALA A 10 -0.21 30.53 64.23
N ALA A 11 0.13 31.67 63.68
CA ALA A 11 0.41 31.85 62.29
C ALA A 11 1.77 31.22 61.92
N ILE A 12 1.77 30.10 61.19
CA ILE A 12 2.98 29.51 60.66
C ILE A 12 3.25 30.17 59.28
N LEU A 13 4.27 31.04 59.26
CA LEU A 13 4.85 31.53 58.03
C LEU A 13 5.59 30.40 57.34
N MET A 14 5.04 29.88 56.24
CA MET A 14 5.79 28.98 55.37
C MET A 14 6.66 29.78 54.42
N PRO A 15 7.94 29.47 54.24
CA PRO A 15 8.76 30.08 53.25
C PRO A 15 8.35 29.59 51.85
N THR A 16 7.95 30.49 50.97
CA THR A 16 7.75 30.23 49.53
C THR A 16 9.08 29.82 48.92
N ARG A 17 9.24 28.51 48.70
CA ARG A 17 10.34 28.03 47.87
C ARG A 17 10.06 28.42 46.43
N LEU A 18 10.86 29.35 45.91
CA LEU A 18 10.98 29.58 44.46
C LEU A 18 11.44 28.27 43.83
N VAL A 19 10.57 27.61 43.07
CA VAL A 19 10.93 26.54 42.17
C VAL A 19 11.65 27.21 40.99
N PRO A 20 12.92 26.93 40.71
CA PRO A 20 13.55 27.45 39.49
C PRO A 20 12.78 26.82 38.30
N ALA A 21 12.40 27.71 37.37
CA ALA A 21 11.83 27.31 36.08
C ALA A 21 12.81 26.29 35.45
N SER A 22 12.37 25.04 35.40
CA SER A 22 13.08 24.01 34.65
C SER A 22 13.21 24.53 33.23
N LEU A 23 14.42 24.81 32.79
CA LEU A 23 14.77 25.08 31.42
C LEU A 23 14.15 23.93 30.60
N ALA A 24 13.17 24.28 29.76
CA ALA A 24 12.68 23.35 28.75
C ALA A 24 13.90 22.87 27.97
N GLN A 25 14.29 21.64 28.22
CA GLN A 25 15.30 20.98 27.40
C GLN A 25 14.67 20.89 26.02
N ASN A 26 15.14 21.74 25.10
CA ASN A 26 14.94 21.49 23.68
C ASN A 26 15.37 20.05 23.44
N PRO A 27 14.52 19.20 22.82
CA PRO A 27 14.97 17.89 22.41
C PRO A 27 16.19 18.11 21.52
N SER A 28 17.33 17.60 21.96
CA SER A 28 18.54 17.61 21.14
C SER A 28 18.16 17.05 19.78
N PRO A 29 18.53 17.68 18.65
CA PRO A 29 18.34 17.09 17.35
C PRO A 29 18.97 15.70 17.41
N GLY A 30 18.16 14.67 17.24
CA GLY A 30 18.62 13.29 17.25
C GLY A 30 19.81 13.22 16.31
N ARG A 31 20.90 12.59 16.76
CA ARG A 31 22.06 12.33 15.90
C ARG A 31 21.52 11.60 14.69
N ASP A 32 21.44 12.27 13.55
CA ASP A 32 21.05 11.68 12.28
C ASP A 32 22.02 10.51 12.06
N ASN A 33 21.47 9.29 12.02
CA ASN A 33 22.26 8.13 11.66
C ASN A 33 22.68 8.32 10.19
N PRO A 34 23.98 8.43 9.87
CA PRO A 34 24.43 8.70 8.51
C PRO A 34 23.98 7.63 7.50
N ASN A 35 23.51 6.48 8.00
CA ASN A 35 22.97 5.39 7.19
C ASN A 35 21.45 5.48 6.97
N THR A 36 20.80 6.57 7.36
CA THR A 36 19.34 6.76 7.23
C THR A 36 19.07 8.11 6.57
N TYR A 37 18.00 8.20 5.80
CA TYR A 37 17.55 9.49 5.25
C TYR A 37 17.08 10.42 6.38
N ALA A 38 17.32 11.72 6.26
CA ALA A 38 16.65 12.70 7.10
C ALA A 38 15.12 12.63 6.88
N GLN A 39 14.33 13.04 7.89
CA GLN A 39 12.86 12.91 7.85
C GLN A 39 12.24 13.58 6.60
N ALA A 40 12.70 14.78 6.24
CA ALA A 40 12.22 15.49 5.05
C ALA A 40 12.58 14.76 3.74
N ASP A 41 13.78 14.20 3.66
CA ASP A 41 14.22 13.40 2.52
C ASP A 41 13.44 12.10 2.41
N THR A 42 13.13 11.45 3.52
CA THR A 42 12.32 10.24 3.56
C THR A 42 10.95 10.48 2.93
N THR A 43 10.26 11.55 3.34
CA THR A 43 8.94 11.90 2.80
C THR A 43 8.99 12.13 1.29
N ARG A 44 9.97 12.91 0.81
CA ARG A 44 10.18 13.17 -0.61
C ARG A 44 10.44 11.87 -1.38
N ILE A 45 11.36 11.03 -0.90
CA ILE A 45 11.71 9.76 -1.54
C ILE A 45 10.50 8.82 -1.60
N VAL A 46 9.71 8.72 -0.52
CA VAL A 46 8.48 7.91 -0.52
C VAL A 46 7.51 8.36 -1.62
N GLN A 47 7.30 9.67 -1.77
CA GLN A 47 6.42 10.22 -2.79
C GLN A 47 6.95 9.96 -4.21
N GLU A 48 8.24 10.18 -4.43
CA GLU A 48 8.86 9.95 -5.75
C GLU A 48 8.85 8.46 -6.10
N VAL A 49 9.20 7.55 -5.18
CA VAL A 49 9.14 6.10 -5.43
C VAL A 49 7.73 5.68 -5.81
N ARG A 50 6.71 6.11 -5.04
CA ARG A 50 5.31 5.82 -5.35
C ARG A 50 4.93 6.32 -6.74
N LYS A 51 5.25 7.57 -7.06
CA LYS A 51 4.96 8.17 -8.36
C LYS A 51 5.61 7.38 -9.49
N HIS A 52 6.90 7.05 -9.38
CA HIS A 52 7.63 6.30 -10.39
C HIS A 52 7.05 4.90 -10.61
N LEU A 53 6.73 4.17 -9.52
CA LEU A 53 6.14 2.83 -9.64
C LEU A 53 4.76 2.85 -10.28
N LEU A 54 3.90 3.82 -9.91
CA LEU A 54 2.55 3.94 -10.47
C LEU A 54 2.53 4.45 -11.92
N SER A 55 3.61 5.05 -12.40
CA SER A 55 3.73 5.56 -13.77
C SER A 55 4.42 4.60 -14.73
N LEU A 56 4.77 3.40 -14.28
CA LEU A 56 5.37 2.39 -15.16
C LEU A 56 4.37 1.95 -16.24
N PRO A 57 4.77 1.95 -17.51
CA PRO A 57 3.86 1.64 -18.62
C PRO A 57 3.34 0.22 -18.57
N ASP A 58 4.15 -0.69 -18.03
CA ASP A 58 3.83 -2.11 -17.93
C ASP A 58 3.13 -2.51 -16.62
N TYR A 59 2.85 -1.55 -15.72
CA TYR A 59 2.14 -1.79 -14.47
C TYR A 59 0.63 -1.85 -14.70
N GLY A 60 0.03 -3.00 -14.41
CA GLY A 60 -1.39 -3.26 -14.69
C GLY A 60 -2.17 -3.90 -13.54
N VAL A 61 -3.39 -4.33 -13.85
CA VAL A 61 -4.31 -4.96 -12.89
C VAL A 61 -3.83 -6.31 -12.36
N PHE A 62 -2.92 -6.97 -13.09
CA PHE A 62 -2.37 -8.27 -12.72
C PHE A 62 -1.01 -8.19 -12.01
N ASP A 63 -0.61 -6.98 -11.63
CA ASP A 63 0.63 -6.68 -10.92
C ASP A 63 0.34 -6.05 -9.57
N SER A 64 1.26 -6.18 -8.63
CA SER A 64 1.18 -5.49 -7.35
C SER A 64 2.58 -5.15 -6.88
N LEU A 65 2.94 -3.87 -6.91
CA LEU A 65 4.25 -3.39 -6.49
C LEU A 65 4.14 -2.67 -5.15
N SER A 66 5.10 -2.95 -4.29
CA SER A 66 5.24 -2.35 -2.97
C SER A 66 6.70 -2.03 -2.70
N PHE A 67 6.98 -1.17 -1.75
CA PHE A 67 8.33 -0.85 -1.35
C PHE A 67 8.45 -0.53 0.13
N GLY A 68 9.66 -0.68 0.64
CA GLY A 68 10.07 -0.26 1.98
C GLY A 68 11.41 0.45 1.94
N ILE A 69 11.75 1.13 3.05
CA ILE A 69 13.03 1.80 3.21
C ILE A 69 13.80 1.08 4.32
N ARG A 70 15.03 0.67 4.00
CA ARG A 70 15.96 0.08 4.96
C ARG A 70 17.28 0.88 4.94
N GLY A 71 17.43 1.77 5.89
CA GLY A 71 18.56 2.71 5.88
C GLY A 71 18.46 3.62 4.66
N ARG A 72 19.42 3.49 3.72
CA ARG A 72 19.46 4.23 2.44
C ARG A 72 19.22 3.34 1.23
N THR A 73 18.67 2.16 1.48
CA THR A 73 18.28 1.19 0.46
C THR A 73 16.76 1.17 0.30
N ILE A 74 16.27 1.24 -0.91
CA ILE A 74 14.86 0.98 -1.22
C ILE A 74 14.72 -0.52 -1.50
N VAL A 75 13.84 -1.18 -0.76
CA VAL A 75 13.49 -2.59 -0.99
C VAL A 75 12.20 -2.63 -1.78
N LEU A 76 12.25 -3.22 -2.98
CA LEU A 76 11.07 -3.45 -3.82
C LEU A 76 10.56 -4.87 -3.60
N TYR A 77 9.27 -5.03 -3.44
CA TYR A 77 8.62 -6.34 -3.32
C TYR A 77 7.22 -6.33 -3.94
N GLY A 78 6.61 -7.50 -3.99
CA GLY A 78 5.32 -7.71 -4.63
C GLY A 78 5.42 -8.66 -5.81
N PHE A 79 4.52 -8.51 -6.77
CA PHE A 79 4.34 -9.43 -7.88
C PHE A 79 4.31 -8.69 -9.21
N ALA A 80 5.02 -9.21 -10.19
CA ALA A 80 4.99 -8.74 -11.57
C ALA A 80 4.52 -9.88 -12.48
N SER A 81 3.55 -9.61 -13.32
CA SER A 81 3.06 -10.57 -14.32
C SER A 81 4.08 -10.78 -15.45
N ARG A 82 5.03 -9.84 -15.61
CA ARG A 82 6.06 -9.89 -16.67
C ARG A 82 7.44 -9.54 -16.10
N PRO A 83 8.51 -10.21 -16.57
CA PRO A 83 9.88 -9.92 -16.12
C PRO A 83 10.30 -8.46 -16.36
N VAL A 84 9.88 -7.86 -17.49
CA VAL A 84 10.22 -6.48 -17.85
C VAL A 84 9.82 -5.47 -16.79
N LEU A 85 8.66 -5.66 -16.14
CA LEU A 85 8.17 -4.78 -15.09
C LEU A 85 9.09 -4.76 -13.87
N LYS A 86 9.65 -5.93 -13.51
CA LYS A 86 10.63 -6.02 -12.42
C LYS A 86 11.86 -5.17 -12.68
N ASP A 87 12.39 -5.22 -13.92
CA ASP A 87 13.58 -4.47 -14.30
C ASP A 87 13.28 -2.96 -14.45
N GLU A 88 12.10 -2.62 -14.96
CA GLU A 88 11.63 -1.24 -15.05
C GLU A 88 11.47 -0.59 -13.68
N ALA A 89 10.85 -1.30 -12.73
CA ALA A 89 10.68 -0.84 -11.36
C ALA A 89 12.05 -0.53 -10.71
N GLN A 90 13.02 -1.41 -10.88
CA GLN A 90 14.37 -1.20 -10.36
C GLN A 90 15.04 0.03 -10.97
N ARG A 91 15.00 0.17 -12.30
CA ARG A 91 15.59 1.30 -13.01
C ARG A 91 14.93 2.62 -12.62
N ALA A 92 13.61 2.64 -12.57
CA ALA A 92 12.84 3.82 -12.21
C ALA A 92 13.16 4.30 -10.80
N VAL A 93 13.22 3.40 -9.82
CA VAL A 93 13.54 3.75 -8.43
C VAL A 93 15.01 4.13 -8.27
N LYS A 94 15.92 3.46 -8.97
CA LYS A 94 17.37 3.80 -8.91
C LYS A 94 17.68 5.18 -9.48
N SER A 95 16.85 5.70 -10.38
CA SER A 95 17.03 7.03 -10.97
C SER A 95 16.64 8.18 -10.03
N ILE A 96 15.98 7.90 -8.91
CA ILE A 96 15.51 8.92 -7.97
C ILE A 96 16.71 9.52 -7.20
N SER A 97 16.79 10.84 -7.20
CA SER A 97 17.85 11.55 -6.47
C SER A 97 17.83 11.23 -4.98
N GLY A 98 18.97 10.79 -4.45
CA GLY A 98 19.15 10.41 -3.05
C GLY A 98 18.98 8.91 -2.79
N VAL A 99 18.53 8.10 -3.75
CA VAL A 99 18.50 6.64 -3.60
C VAL A 99 19.91 6.08 -3.85
N GLU A 100 20.50 5.44 -2.84
CA GLU A 100 21.83 4.86 -2.95
C GLU A 100 21.82 3.47 -3.55
N SER A 101 20.88 2.63 -3.11
CA SER A 101 20.76 1.26 -3.61
C SER A 101 19.30 0.81 -3.66
N VAL A 102 19.04 -0.20 -4.50
CA VAL A 102 17.73 -0.84 -4.64
C VAL A 102 17.92 -2.35 -4.47
N ASP A 103 17.20 -2.92 -3.51
CA ASP A 103 17.07 -4.36 -3.31
C ASP A 103 15.76 -4.81 -3.95
N ASN A 104 15.83 -5.50 -5.08
CA ASN A 104 14.67 -5.86 -5.87
C ASN A 104 14.21 -7.30 -5.61
N GLN A 105 13.28 -7.44 -4.69
CA GLN A 105 12.66 -8.71 -4.29
C GLN A 105 11.30 -8.97 -4.96
N ILE A 106 10.96 -8.26 -6.06
CA ILE A 106 9.73 -8.48 -6.82
C ILE A 106 9.75 -9.92 -7.36
N LYS A 107 8.69 -10.69 -7.05
CA LYS A 107 8.47 -12.03 -7.62
C LYS A 107 7.83 -11.89 -9.00
N VAL A 108 8.46 -12.48 -10.00
CA VAL A 108 7.85 -12.62 -11.32
C VAL A 108 6.95 -13.86 -11.29
N LEU A 109 5.71 -13.68 -11.72
CA LEU A 109 4.73 -14.77 -11.79
C LEU A 109 5.05 -15.69 -12.98
N PRO A 110 4.72 -16.99 -12.87
CA PRO A 110 4.87 -17.92 -13.98
C PRO A 110 4.05 -17.49 -15.20
N ASP A 111 4.60 -17.72 -16.39
CA ASP A 111 3.85 -17.64 -17.64
C ASP A 111 3.02 -18.93 -17.77
N SER A 112 1.72 -18.84 -17.55
CA SER A 112 0.80 -19.97 -17.47
C SER A 112 -0.53 -19.63 -18.18
N PRO A 113 -0.87 -20.35 -19.26
CA PRO A 113 -2.16 -20.17 -19.94
C PRO A 113 -3.37 -20.48 -19.03
N ASP A 114 -3.20 -21.34 -18.03
CA ASP A 114 -4.27 -21.64 -17.06
C ASP A 114 -4.47 -20.47 -16.11
N ASP A 115 -3.38 -19.88 -15.59
CA ASP A 115 -3.46 -18.67 -14.76
C ASP A 115 -4.03 -17.49 -15.55
N ASP A 116 -3.72 -17.36 -16.83
CA ASP A 116 -4.29 -16.32 -17.69
C ASP A 116 -5.80 -16.46 -17.85
N ARG A 117 -6.30 -17.68 -18.01
CA ARG A 117 -7.75 -17.93 -18.02
C ARG A 117 -8.41 -17.53 -16.70
N ILE A 118 -7.75 -17.83 -15.58
CA ILE A 118 -8.22 -17.43 -14.25
C ILE A 118 -8.19 -15.91 -14.11
N ARG A 119 -7.11 -15.22 -14.51
CA ARG A 119 -7.02 -13.75 -14.51
C ARG A 119 -8.19 -13.11 -15.25
N VAL A 120 -8.49 -13.57 -16.47
CA VAL A 120 -9.63 -13.09 -17.27
C VAL A 120 -10.95 -13.34 -16.56
N ALA A 121 -11.17 -14.54 -16.03
CA ALA A 121 -12.43 -14.92 -15.41
C ALA A 121 -12.67 -14.13 -14.11
N VAL A 122 -11.66 -14.01 -13.24
CA VAL A 122 -11.74 -13.24 -12.00
C VAL A 122 -11.95 -11.76 -12.30
N TYR A 123 -11.21 -11.19 -13.25
CA TYR A 123 -11.36 -9.80 -13.66
C TYR A 123 -12.81 -9.48 -14.09
N ARG A 124 -13.38 -10.32 -14.98
CA ARG A 124 -14.77 -10.14 -15.46
C ARG A 124 -15.77 -10.25 -14.32
N ARG A 125 -15.57 -11.14 -13.37
CA ARG A 125 -16.47 -11.32 -12.23
C ARG A 125 -16.40 -10.17 -11.25
N ILE A 126 -15.21 -9.71 -10.90
CA ILE A 126 -15.03 -8.59 -9.96
C ILE A 126 -15.54 -7.29 -10.59
N TYR A 127 -15.01 -6.89 -11.73
CA TYR A 127 -15.37 -5.60 -12.35
C TYR A 127 -16.69 -5.61 -13.10
N GLY A 128 -17.28 -6.78 -13.33
CA GLY A 128 -18.67 -6.93 -13.77
C GLY A 128 -19.70 -6.62 -12.69
N GLN A 129 -19.33 -6.65 -11.40
CA GLN A 129 -20.24 -6.33 -10.30
C GLN A 129 -20.54 -4.83 -10.26
N PRO A 130 -21.81 -4.42 -10.22
CA PRO A 130 -22.18 -3.01 -10.17
C PRO A 130 -21.53 -2.25 -9.01
N ALA A 131 -21.43 -2.87 -7.82
CA ALA A 131 -20.81 -2.29 -6.64
C ALA A 131 -19.30 -2.02 -6.80
N LEU A 132 -18.59 -2.83 -7.60
CA LEU A 132 -17.15 -2.76 -7.76
C LEU A 132 -16.69 -1.98 -9.00
N ARG A 133 -17.61 -1.55 -9.87
CA ARG A 133 -17.28 -0.75 -11.07
C ARG A 133 -16.58 0.56 -10.75
N LYS A 134 -16.84 1.15 -9.59
CA LYS A 134 -16.19 2.38 -9.13
C LYS A 134 -14.67 2.26 -8.94
N TYR A 135 -14.16 1.04 -8.87
CA TYR A 135 -12.73 0.74 -8.68
C TYR A 135 -11.94 0.63 -9.99
N THR A 136 -12.58 0.93 -11.12
CA THR A 136 -11.89 1.03 -12.41
C THR A 136 -12.33 2.28 -13.16
N SER A 137 -11.39 2.93 -13.86
CA SER A 137 -11.66 4.03 -14.78
C SER A 137 -11.59 3.61 -16.24
N GLY A 138 -11.22 2.36 -16.50
CA GLY A 138 -11.12 1.80 -17.85
C GLY A 138 -12.46 1.30 -18.41
N PRO A 139 -12.55 1.07 -19.72
CA PRO A 139 -13.69 0.40 -20.31
C PRO A 139 -13.80 -1.01 -19.71
N LEU A 140 -15.01 -1.33 -19.22
CA LEU A 140 -15.30 -2.67 -18.71
C LEU A 140 -15.30 -3.67 -19.88
N GLY A 141 -14.35 -4.56 -19.82
CA GLY A 141 -14.21 -5.62 -20.79
C GLY A 141 -12.96 -5.48 -21.63
N PHE A 142 -12.54 -6.61 -22.15
CA PHE A 142 -11.51 -6.68 -23.16
C PHE A 142 -12.12 -6.12 -24.44
N GLY A 143 -12.22 -4.80 -24.52
CA GLY A 143 -12.91 -4.11 -25.62
C GLY A 143 -12.29 -4.44 -26.95
N GLY A 144 -13.13 -4.87 -27.89
CA GLY A 144 -12.71 -5.14 -29.25
C GLY A 144 -12.15 -6.54 -29.50
N PHE A 145 -11.68 -6.73 -30.71
CA PHE A 145 -11.03 -7.96 -31.15
C PHE A 145 -9.78 -8.25 -30.32
N PRO A 146 -9.45 -9.54 -30.06
CA PRO A 146 -8.19 -9.88 -29.42
C PRO A 146 -7.03 -9.29 -30.21
N SER A 147 -6.10 -8.63 -29.50
CA SER A 147 -4.87 -8.15 -30.16
C SER A 147 -3.96 -9.34 -30.48
N ILE A 148 -3.09 -9.17 -31.48
CA ILE A 148 -2.06 -10.18 -31.80
C ILE A 148 -1.20 -10.48 -30.56
N ALA A 149 -0.89 -9.45 -29.75
CA ALA A 149 -0.13 -9.62 -28.52
C ALA A 149 -0.87 -10.53 -27.51
N ARG A 150 -2.19 -10.37 -27.38
CA ARG A 150 -3.02 -11.19 -26.48
C ARG A 150 -3.17 -12.62 -26.99
N GLU A 151 -3.26 -12.82 -28.30
CA GLU A 151 -3.32 -14.18 -28.90
C GLU A 151 -1.99 -14.93 -28.74
N ALA A 152 -0.85 -14.25 -28.88
CA ALA A 152 0.46 -14.85 -28.80
C ALA A 152 0.99 -15.00 -27.37
N GLY A 153 0.71 -14.05 -26.49
CA GLY A 153 1.28 -13.92 -25.14
C GLY A 153 0.25 -13.99 -23.99
N GLY A 154 -1.01 -14.29 -24.30
CA GLY A 154 -2.07 -14.30 -23.30
C GLY A 154 -2.49 -12.91 -22.81
N ILE A 155 -3.33 -12.88 -21.75
CA ILE A 155 -3.87 -11.62 -21.19
C ILE A 155 -2.79 -10.73 -20.56
N THR A 156 -1.67 -11.31 -20.13
CA THR A 156 -0.57 -10.57 -19.52
C THR A 156 0.24 -9.78 -20.55
N ALA A 157 0.22 -10.17 -21.82
CA ALA A 157 0.87 -9.44 -22.90
C ALA A 157 0.07 -8.19 -23.34
N ASP A 158 -1.25 -8.21 -23.12
CA ASP A 158 -2.16 -7.10 -23.44
C ASP A 158 -3.25 -6.97 -22.34
N PRO A 159 -2.88 -6.50 -21.14
CA PRO A 159 -3.79 -6.40 -20.00
C PRO A 159 -4.85 -5.31 -20.21
N PRO A 160 -5.93 -5.31 -19.42
CA PRO A 160 -6.93 -4.23 -19.41
C PRO A 160 -6.28 -2.89 -19.13
N ILE A 161 -6.61 -1.89 -19.95
CA ILE A 161 -6.08 -0.52 -19.83
C ILE A 161 -6.89 0.28 -18.80
N GLY A 162 -6.22 1.19 -18.11
CA GLY A 162 -6.82 2.14 -17.18
C GLY A 162 -6.50 1.82 -15.72
N TYR A 163 -7.02 2.67 -14.83
CA TYR A 163 -6.81 2.52 -13.41
C TYR A 163 -7.68 1.39 -12.83
N HIS A 164 -7.09 0.56 -12.02
CA HIS A 164 -7.76 -0.51 -11.28
C HIS A 164 -7.30 -0.48 -9.82
N ALA A 165 -8.23 -0.26 -8.87
CA ALA A 165 -7.90 -0.23 -7.45
C ALA A 165 -7.80 -1.62 -6.82
N ILE A 166 -8.37 -2.65 -7.45
CA ILE A 166 -8.29 -4.05 -7.03
C ILE A 166 -7.37 -4.77 -8.00
N HIS A 167 -6.20 -5.14 -7.53
CA HIS A 167 -5.23 -5.93 -8.29
C HIS A 167 -5.48 -7.42 -8.09
N ILE A 168 -5.33 -8.21 -9.15
CA ILE A 168 -5.64 -9.64 -9.21
C ILE A 168 -4.36 -10.39 -9.51
N ILE A 169 -3.74 -10.95 -8.49
CA ILE A 169 -2.50 -11.72 -8.62
C ILE A 169 -2.88 -13.20 -8.69
N VAL A 170 -2.42 -13.90 -9.73
CA VAL A 170 -2.67 -15.35 -9.90
C VAL A 170 -1.35 -16.07 -10.05
N ASP A 171 -1.12 -17.06 -9.20
CA ASP A 171 0.10 -17.86 -9.11
C ASP A 171 -0.29 -19.33 -8.94
N ASN A 172 -0.22 -20.13 -10.02
CA ASN A 172 -0.61 -21.55 -10.05
C ASN A 172 -2.04 -21.79 -9.52
N GLY A 173 -3.01 -20.99 -9.96
CA GLY A 173 -4.42 -21.09 -9.55
C GLY A 173 -4.75 -20.50 -8.18
N HIS A 174 -3.77 -20.02 -7.43
CA HIS A 174 -3.96 -19.25 -6.20
C HIS A 174 -4.13 -17.78 -6.53
N VAL A 175 -5.23 -17.19 -6.06
CA VAL A 175 -5.56 -15.78 -6.31
C VAL A 175 -5.27 -14.97 -5.07
N THR A 176 -4.53 -13.86 -5.20
CA THR A 176 -4.41 -12.85 -4.15
C THR A 176 -5.03 -11.54 -4.64
N LEU A 177 -6.00 -11.01 -3.91
CA LEU A 177 -6.58 -9.69 -4.17
C LEU A 177 -5.83 -8.64 -3.36
N LYS A 178 -5.29 -7.62 -4.04
CA LYS A 178 -4.55 -6.52 -3.40
C LYS A 178 -5.10 -5.17 -3.80
N GLY A 179 -4.92 -4.18 -2.94
CA GLY A 179 -5.34 -2.82 -3.22
C GLY A 179 -6.13 -2.19 -2.09
N VAL A 180 -6.89 -1.14 -2.42
CA VAL A 180 -7.68 -0.39 -1.44
C VAL A 180 -9.11 -0.28 -1.91
N VAL A 181 -10.05 -0.61 -1.02
CA VAL A 181 -11.50 -0.49 -1.26
C VAL A 181 -12.16 0.34 -0.15
N ASP A 182 -13.33 0.90 -0.44
CA ASP A 182 -13.99 1.84 0.46
C ASP A 182 -14.67 1.17 1.66
N SER A 183 -15.01 -0.13 1.56
CA SER A 183 -15.77 -0.85 2.58
C SER A 183 -15.43 -2.33 2.67
N GLU A 184 -15.67 -2.92 3.85
CA GLU A 184 -15.58 -4.37 4.07
C GLU A 184 -16.57 -5.16 3.19
N SER A 185 -17.72 -4.56 2.88
CA SER A 185 -18.68 -5.16 1.97
C SER A 185 -18.11 -5.32 0.56
N ASP A 186 -17.40 -4.31 0.05
CA ASP A 186 -16.76 -4.36 -1.26
C ASP A 186 -15.63 -5.40 -1.28
N ALA A 187 -14.82 -5.45 -0.21
CA ALA A 187 -13.79 -6.47 -0.04
C ALA A 187 -14.38 -7.89 -0.05
N THR A 188 -15.49 -8.08 0.67
CA THR A 188 -16.21 -9.35 0.71
C THR A 188 -16.79 -9.75 -0.64
N ILE A 189 -17.41 -8.79 -1.36
CA ILE A 189 -17.94 -9.05 -2.71
C ILE A 189 -16.79 -9.47 -3.65
N ALA A 190 -15.67 -8.76 -3.64
CA ALA A 190 -14.51 -9.10 -4.46
C ALA A 190 -14.00 -10.51 -4.16
N TYR A 191 -13.85 -10.86 -2.87
CA TYR A 191 -13.47 -12.19 -2.43
C TYR A 191 -14.43 -13.27 -2.94
N VAL A 192 -15.74 -13.11 -2.74
CA VAL A 192 -16.75 -14.09 -3.16
C VAL A 192 -16.72 -14.29 -4.67
N GLN A 193 -16.56 -13.21 -5.45
CA GLN A 193 -16.46 -13.31 -6.90
C GLN A 193 -15.21 -14.06 -7.35
N ALA A 194 -14.06 -13.79 -6.74
CA ALA A 194 -12.82 -14.51 -7.02
C ALA A 194 -12.94 -15.99 -6.65
N ASN A 195 -13.39 -16.28 -5.42
CA ASN A 195 -13.47 -17.65 -4.87
C ASN A 195 -14.47 -18.54 -5.61
N SER A 196 -15.52 -17.98 -6.21
CA SER A 196 -16.51 -18.70 -7.00
C SER A 196 -16.10 -18.88 -8.47
N THR A 197 -14.91 -18.45 -8.87
CA THR A 197 -14.42 -18.56 -10.24
C THR A 197 -13.89 -19.97 -10.51
N PRO A 198 -14.35 -20.64 -11.58
CA PRO A 198 -13.83 -21.95 -11.94
C PRO A 198 -12.32 -21.92 -12.19
N GLY A 199 -11.63 -22.92 -11.67
CA GLY A 199 -10.16 -23.06 -11.78
C GLY A 199 -9.37 -22.39 -10.64
N VAL A 200 -10.01 -21.60 -9.80
CA VAL A 200 -9.37 -20.99 -8.60
C VAL A 200 -9.27 -22.07 -7.51
N PHE A 201 -8.07 -22.26 -6.97
CA PHE A 201 -7.81 -23.17 -5.86
C PHE A 201 -8.04 -22.52 -4.50
N SER A 202 -7.55 -21.29 -4.35
CA SER A 202 -7.73 -20.50 -3.12
C SER A 202 -7.70 -19.00 -3.42
N VAL A 203 -8.24 -18.22 -2.49
CA VAL A 203 -8.21 -16.76 -2.57
C VAL A 203 -7.71 -16.19 -1.25
N ASP A 204 -6.65 -15.40 -1.33
CA ASP A 204 -6.17 -14.56 -0.24
C ASP A 204 -6.69 -13.12 -0.46
N ASN A 205 -7.42 -12.60 0.52
CA ASN A 205 -8.01 -11.25 0.44
C ASN A 205 -7.16 -10.26 1.24
N ASP A 206 -6.19 -9.65 0.56
CA ASP A 206 -5.29 -8.61 1.10
C ASP A 206 -5.79 -7.19 0.73
N LEU A 207 -7.09 -7.03 0.51
CA LEU A 207 -7.68 -5.70 0.27
C LEU A 207 -7.68 -4.89 1.56
N ASN A 208 -7.14 -3.69 1.49
CA ASN A 208 -7.12 -2.75 2.60
C ASN A 208 -8.37 -1.88 2.59
N VAL A 209 -9.07 -1.81 3.72
CA VAL A 209 -10.20 -0.91 3.95
C VAL A 209 -9.72 0.19 4.89
N PRO A 210 -9.60 1.46 4.45
CA PRO A 210 -9.22 2.55 5.34
C PRO A 210 -10.24 2.68 6.46
N ASN A 211 -9.80 2.64 7.73
CA ASN A 211 -10.67 2.81 8.89
C ASN A 211 -11.46 4.12 8.75
N GLU A 212 -12.79 4.06 8.92
CA GLU A 212 -13.68 5.22 8.88
C GLU A 212 -13.34 6.30 9.93
N LEU A 213 -12.61 5.94 10.98
CA LEU A 213 -12.11 6.85 12.03
C LEU A 213 -11.16 7.95 11.50
N GLY A 214 -10.65 7.84 10.28
CA GLY A 214 -9.82 8.87 9.62
C GLY A 214 -10.63 9.91 8.83
N ARG A 215 -11.93 9.71 8.62
CA ARG A 215 -12.80 10.63 7.85
C ARG A 215 -13.45 11.73 8.67
N ILE A 216 -13.30 11.71 10.00
CA ILE A 216 -13.83 12.74 10.89
C ILE A 216 -12.64 13.57 11.40
N LYS A 217 -12.09 14.42 10.55
CA LYS A 217 -11.29 15.58 10.95
C LYS A 217 -11.37 16.65 9.87
#